data_df80db11e265404b41a82b6ac610e767
#
_entry.id   df80db11e265404b41a82b6ac610e767
#
_cell.length_a   1.000
_cell.length_b   1.000
_cell.length_c   1.000
_cell.angle_alpha   90.00
_cell.angle_beta   90.00
_cell.angle_gamma   90.00
#
_symmetry.space_group_name_H-M   'P 1'
#
loop_
_entity.id
_entity.type
_entity.pdbx_description
1 polymer ?
#
loop_
_entity_poly.entity_id
_entity_poly.type
_entity_poly.pdbx_seq_one_letter_code
_entity_poly.pdbx_strand_id
1 'polypeptide(L)'
;MNSSDKDQDLGYIMNLRKVVGHRPLIMPGAGVFVIDSEGRILLEKRRDNGLWDFPAGAMELGESFEECARREVFEETGLVCGKLEFFATVSGKEYYNVYPNGDQAYFCGIKYICREYTGTLKAQEEEVTELKFCAPDELPEEMKPVSRDWVRRVSEYLNH
;
A
#
# COMPACT_ATOMS: atom_id res chain seq x y z
N MET A 1 6.09 -10.00 40.19
CA MET A 1 5.26 -10.21 39.01
C MET A 1 4.86 -8.84 38.48
N ASN A 2 5.59 -8.34 37.55
CA ASN A 2 5.24 -7.07 36.90
C ASN A 2 4.35 -7.33 35.70
N SER A 3 3.08 -7.08 35.87
CA SER A 3 2.08 -7.00 34.82
C SER A 3 2.23 -5.67 34.09
N SER A 4 3.21 -5.51 33.25
CA SER A 4 3.39 -4.34 32.41
C SER A 4 3.74 -4.68 30.95
N ASP A 5 3.35 -5.85 30.48
CA ASP A 5 3.09 -6.02 29.05
C ASP A 5 1.64 -5.56 28.80
N LYS A 6 1.47 -4.26 28.72
CA LYS A 6 0.34 -3.72 27.98
C LYS A 6 0.54 -4.26 26.59
N ASP A 7 -0.32 -5.20 26.19
CA ASP A 7 -0.42 -5.68 24.81
C ASP A 7 -0.56 -4.45 23.92
N GLN A 8 0.56 -4.02 23.36
CA GLN A 8 0.56 -2.92 22.44
C GLN A 8 -0.22 -3.40 21.24
N ASP A 9 -1.35 -2.77 20.95
CA ASP A 9 -2.14 -3.09 19.77
C ASP A 9 -1.32 -2.73 18.54
N LEU A 10 -0.78 -3.75 17.87
CA LEU A 10 0.06 -3.61 16.68
C LEU A 10 -0.75 -3.70 15.38
N GLY A 11 -2.08 -3.77 15.47
CA GLY A 11 -2.97 -4.03 14.36
C GLY A 11 -3.22 -5.52 14.13
N TYR A 12 -4.23 -5.82 13.31
CA TYR A 12 -4.74 -7.19 13.14
C TYR A 12 -3.68 -8.17 12.65
N ILE A 13 -2.99 -7.85 11.57
CA ILE A 13 -2.01 -8.77 10.97
C ILE A 13 -0.85 -9.04 11.92
N MET A 14 -0.30 -8.01 12.54
CA MET A 14 0.86 -8.17 13.44
C MET A 14 0.47 -8.94 14.71
N ASN A 15 -0.72 -8.72 15.23
CA ASN A 15 -1.24 -9.50 16.35
C ASN A 15 -1.45 -10.97 15.98
N LEU A 16 -1.99 -11.23 14.79
CA LEU A 16 -2.15 -12.58 14.27
C LEU A 16 -0.79 -13.29 14.09
N ARG A 17 0.23 -12.58 13.62
CA ARG A 17 1.59 -13.11 13.43
C ARG A 17 2.21 -13.64 14.72
N LYS A 18 1.88 -13.07 15.85
CA LYS A 18 2.32 -13.58 17.17
C LYS A 18 1.87 -15.03 17.41
N VAL A 19 0.74 -15.43 16.82
CA VAL A 19 0.16 -16.77 16.97
C VAL A 19 0.59 -17.71 15.84
N VAL A 20 0.58 -17.23 14.60
CA VAL A 20 0.81 -18.08 13.42
C VAL A 20 2.26 -18.03 12.90
N GLY A 21 3.06 -17.07 13.37
CA GLY A 21 4.44 -16.90 12.91
C GLY A 21 4.53 -16.48 11.44
N HIS A 22 5.52 -17.05 10.73
CA HIS A 22 5.82 -16.69 9.34
C HIS A 22 5.02 -17.46 8.28
N ARG A 23 4.05 -18.26 8.69
CA ARG A 23 3.24 -19.07 7.76
C ARG A 23 2.54 -18.19 6.73
N PRO A 24 2.32 -18.68 5.49
CA PRO A 24 1.57 -17.93 4.49
C PRO A 24 0.16 -17.58 4.98
N LEU A 25 -0.21 -16.31 4.86
CA LEU A 25 -1.55 -15.81 5.15
C LEU A 25 -2.18 -15.26 3.88
N ILE A 26 -3.50 -15.38 3.75
CA ILE A 26 -4.27 -14.56 2.84
C ILE A 26 -4.47 -13.22 3.54
N MET A 27 -3.95 -12.14 2.96
CA MET A 27 -3.94 -10.82 3.57
C MET A 27 -4.83 -9.86 2.78
N PRO A 28 -6.07 -9.65 3.22
CA PRO A 28 -6.95 -8.66 2.60
C PRO A 28 -6.44 -7.23 2.83
N GLY A 29 -6.58 -6.41 1.80
CA GLY A 29 -6.16 -5.01 1.91
C GLY A 29 -6.61 -4.17 0.73
N ALA A 30 -6.08 -2.95 0.68
CA ALA A 30 -6.37 -2.02 -0.40
C ALA A 30 -5.13 -1.22 -0.76
N GLY A 31 -5.06 -0.81 -2.03
CA GLY A 31 -4.03 0.07 -2.54
C GLY A 31 -4.62 1.19 -3.36
N VAL A 32 -3.89 2.28 -3.49
CA VAL A 32 -4.37 3.48 -4.17
C VAL A 32 -3.31 4.02 -5.13
N PHE A 33 -3.75 4.27 -6.35
CA PHE A 33 -2.98 5.05 -7.31
C PHE A 33 -3.41 6.51 -7.17
N VAL A 34 -2.61 7.31 -6.49
CA VAL A 34 -2.86 8.75 -6.33
C VAL A 34 -2.28 9.47 -7.55
N ILE A 35 -3.11 10.18 -8.28
CA ILE A 35 -2.75 10.80 -9.57
C ILE A 35 -2.85 12.31 -9.44
N ASP A 36 -1.80 13.02 -9.79
CA ASP A 36 -1.80 14.48 -9.78
C ASP A 36 -2.39 15.07 -11.08
N SER A 37 -2.46 16.40 -11.14
CA SER A 37 -3.03 17.13 -12.30
C SER A 37 -2.25 16.93 -13.60
N GLU A 38 -1.01 16.44 -13.53
CA GLU A 38 -0.16 16.17 -14.69
C GLU A 38 -0.14 14.70 -15.09
N GLY A 39 -0.96 13.86 -14.44
CA GLY A 39 -1.02 12.42 -14.72
C GLY A 39 0.12 11.64 -14.10
N ARG A 40 0.87 12.22 -13.17
CA ARG A 40 1.95 11.53 -12.44
C ARG A 40 1.36 10.71 -11.30
N ILE A 41 1.98 9.58 -11.01
CA ILE A 41 1.54 8.63 -9.99
C ILE A 41 2.41 8.76 -8.75
N LEU A 42 1.78 8.82 -7.57
CA LEU A 42 2.50 8.86 -6.30
C LEU A 42 3.12 7.50 -6.01
N LEU A 43 4.42 7.51 -5.79
CA LEU A 43 5.19 6.35 -5.37
C LEU A 43 5.82 6.59 -4.00
N GLU A 44 5.95 5.52 -3.24
CA GLU A 44 6.65 5.50 -1.97
C GLU A 44 7.81 4.52 -2.02
N LYS A 45 8.95 4.90 -1.47
CA LYS A 45 10.09 4.00 -1.30
C LYS A 45 9.98 3.30 0.04
N ARG A 46 9.87 1.99 0.01
CA ARG A 46 9.73 1.18 1.21
C ARG A 46 11.05 1.06 1.96
N ARG A 47 11.00 1.28 3.27
CA ARG A 47 12.18 1.13 4.14
C ARG A 47 12.65 -0.32 4.22
N ASP A 48 11.72 -1.28 4.22
CA ASP A 48 12.02 -2.69 4.45
C ASP A 48 12.85 -3.34 3.33
N ASN A 49 12.59 -2.99 2.07
CA ASN A 49 13.26 -3.61 0.92
C ASN A 49 13.89 -2.61 -0.06
N GLY A 50 13.73 -1.29 0.17
CA GLY A 50 14.27 -0.25 -0.70
C GLY A 50 13.61 -0.13 -2.06
N LEU A 51 12.47 -0.79 -2.27
CA LEU A 51 11.75 -0.75 -3.54
C LEU A 51 10.66 0.33 -3.52
N TRP A 52 10.41 0.90 -4.69
CA TRP A 52 9.31 1.81 -4.91
C TRP A 52 8.03 1.05 -5.21
N ASP A 53 6.94 1.49 -4.61
CA ASP A 53 5.62 0.89 -4.77
C ASP A 53 4.53 1.96 -4.53
N PHE A 54 3.27 1.54 -4.57
CA PHE A 54 2.12 2.41 -4.31
C PHE A 54 1.71 2.32 -2.84
N PRO A 55 1.08 3.38 -2.31
CA PRO A 55 0.44 3.28 -0.99
C PRO A 55 -0.56 2.13 -0.95
N ALA A 56 -0.37 1.24 0.00
CA ALA A 56 -1.21 0.07 0.18
C ALA A 56 -0.97 -0.55 1.56
N GLY A 57 -1.92 -1.34 2.04
CA GLY A 57 -1.73 -2.09 3.26
C GLY A 57 -2.90 -3.00 3.61
N ALA A 58 -2.74 -3.71 4.71
CA ALA A 58 -3.70 -4.68 5.20
C ALA A 58 -4.88 -4.01 5.92
N MET A 59 -6.05 -4.63 5.78
CA MET A 59 -7.26 -4.20 6.51
C MET A 59 -7.11 -4.41 8.01
N GLU A 60 -7.68 -3.49 8.75
CA GLU A 60 -7.96 -3.66 10.17
C GLU A 60 -9.38 -4.22 10.38
N LEU A 61 -9.62 -4.82 11.53
CA LEU A 61 -10.93 -5.37 11.85
C LEU A 61 -12.01 -4.29 11.78
N GLY A 62 -13.09 -4.59 11.04
CA GLY A 62 -14.21 -3.67 10.88
C GLY A 62 -14.07 -2.62 9.79
N GLU A 63 -12.92 -2.52 9.14
CA GLU A 63 -12.75 -1.60 8.02
C GLU A 63 -13.42 -2.11 6.74
N SER A 64 -13.99 -1.19 5.97
CA SER A 64 -14.26 -1.44 4.56
C SER A 64 -12.98 -1.31 3.73
N PHE A 65 -12.99 -1.75 2.48
CA PHE A 65 -11.84 -1.52 1.58
C PHE A 65 -11.54 -0.04 1.38
N GLU A 66 -12.56 0.80 1.25
CA GLU A 66 -12.36 2.25 1.10
C GLU A 66 -11.76 2.88 2.37
N GLU A 67 -12.23 2.48 3.55
CA GLU A 67 -11.67 2.96 4.82
C GLU A 67 -10.20 2.54 4.96
N CYS A 68 -9.88 1.29 4.60
CA CYS A 68 -8.50 0.79 4.57
C CYS A 68 -7.64 1.62 3.61
N ALA A 69 -8.12 1.84 2.40
CA ALA A 69 -7.40 2.64 1.39
C ALA A 69 -7.11 4.05 1.87
N ARG A 70 -8.09 4.74 2.44
CA ARG A 70 -7.93 6.10 2.96
C ARG A 70 -6.95 6.16 4.12
N ARG A 71 -7.05 5.21 5.05
CA ARG A 71 -6.15 5.14 6.21
C ARG A 71 -4.71 4.90 5.78
N GLU A 72 -4.48 3.96 4.88
CA GLU A 72 -3.12 3.63 4.40
C GLU A 72 -2.48 4.81 3.66
N VAL A 73 -3.23 5.49 2.79
CA VAL A 73 -2.71 6.68 2.11
C VAL A 73 -2.34 7.77 3.12
N PHE A 74 -3.20 8.03 4.10
CA PHE A 74 -2.94 9.04 5.11
C PHE A 74 -1.72 8.68 5.97
N GLU A 75 -1.65 7.46 6.46
CA GLU A 75 -0.54 6.99 7.30
C GLU A 75 0.80 7.04 6.55
N GLU A 76 0.83 6.59 5.32
CA GLU A 76 2.08 6.47 4.55
C GLU A 76 2.51 7.78 3.88
N THR A 77 1.58 8.65 3.52
CA THR A 77 1.86 9.81 2.66
C THR A 77 1.44 11.16 3.22
N GLY A 78 0.60 11.20 4.25
CA GLY A 78 0.03 12.44 4.78
C GLY A 78 -1.13 13.01 3.97
N LEU A 79 -1.48 12.41 2.84
CA LEU A 79 -2.58 12.88 2.00
C LEU A 79 -3.93 12.37 2.47
N VAL A 80 -4.95 13.20 2.34
CA VAL A 80 -6.34 12.87 2.60
C VAL A 80 -7.05 12.67 1.26
N CYS A 81 -7.46 11.44 0.96
CA CYS A 81 -8.17 11.12 -0.27
C CYS A 81 -9.56 11.75 -0.29
N GLY A 82 -9.92 12.35 -1.41
CA GLY A 82 -11.29 12.67 -1.77
C GLY A 82 -11.99 11.46 -2.36
N LYS A 83 -12.54 11.60 -3.57
CA LYS A 83 -13.21 10.49 -4.26
C LYS A 83 -12.24 9.35 -4.56
N LEU A 84 -12.61 8.11 -4.23
CA LEU A 84 -11.94 6.89 -4.66
C LEU A 84 -12.73 6.25 -5.81
N GLU A 85 -12.03 5.98 -6.90
CA GLU A 85 -12.58 5.26 -8.05
C GLU A 85 -12.13 3.81 -7.98
N PHE A 86 -13.07 2.86 -8.01
CA PHE A 86 -12.71 1.45 -8.16
C PHE A 86 -11.96 1.24 -9.48
N PHE A 87 -10.81 0.57 -9.40
CA PHE A 87 -10.02 0.27 -10.59
C PHE A 87 -9.94 -1.23 -10.87
N ALA A 88 -9.53 -2.02 -9.88
CA ALA A 88 -9.35 -3.46 -10.08
C ALA A 88 -9.41 -4.22 -8.76
N THR A 89 -9.68 -5.50 -8.86
CA THR A 89 -9.42 -6.47 -7.79
C THR A 89 -8.09 -7.16 -8.03
N VAL A 90 -7.44 -7.60 -6.95
CA VAL A 90 -6.20 -8.37 -7.01
C VAL A 90 -6.33 -9.61 -6.16
N SER A 91 -5.83 -10.73 -6.68
CA SER A 91 -5.73 -11.98 -5.94
C SER A 91 -4.89 -12.99 -6.74
N GLY A 92 -4.52 -14.07 -6.10
CA GLY A 92 -3.85 -15.18 -6.76
C GLY A 92 -2.35 -15.25 -6.48
N LYS A 93 -1.70 -16.23 -7.09
CA LYS A 93 -0.29 -16.53 -6.84
C LYS A 93 0.70 -15.42 -7.20
N GLU A 94 0.31 -14.52 -8.11
CA GLU A 94 1.12 -13.37 -8.53
C GLU A 94 1.33 -12.35 -7.40
N TYR A 95 0.46 -12.37 -6.39
CA TYR A 95 0.51 -11.46 -5.25
C TYR A 95 1.09 -12.11 -3.99
N TYR A 96 1.80 -13.22 -4.18
CA TYR A 96 2.60 -13.82 -3.13
C TYR A 96 3.83 -12.96 -2.85
N ASN A 97 4.08 -12.70 -1.59
CA ASN A 97 5.24 -11.93 -1.15
C ASN A 97 5.88 -12.54 0.09
N VAL A 98 7.20 -12.52 0.11
CA VAL A 98 8.00 -12.84 1.30
C VAL A 98 8.64 -11.55 1.77
N TYR A 99 8.29 -11.13 2.98
CA TYR A 99 8.85 -9.93 3.59
C TYR A 99 10.26 -10.20 4.11
N PRO A 100 11.09 -9.15 4.30
CA PRO A 100 12.47 -9.33 4.79
C PRO A 100 12.59 -10.09 6.10
N ASN A 101 11.57 -10.01 6.98
CA ASN A 101 11.53 -10.74 8.26
C ASN A 101 11.10 -12.22 8.12
N GLY A 102 10.81 -12.69 6.90
CA GLY A 102 10.37 -14.04 6.61
C GLY A 102 8.86 -14.27 6.60
N ASP A 103 8.06 -13.25 6.93
CA ASP A 103 6.60 -13.33 6.82
C ASP A 103 6.19 -13.58 5.36
N GLN A 104 5.20 -14.45 5.17
CA GLN A 104 4.67 -14.79 3.86
C GLN A 104 3.20 -14.40 3.77
N ALA A 105 2.82 -13.80 2.65
CA ALA A 105 1.43 -13.42 2.42
C ALA A 105 1.03 -13.53 0.95
N TYR A 106 -0.23 -13.86 0.74
CA TYR A 106 -0.92 -13.66 -0.52
C TYR A 106 -1.83 -12.46 -0.36
N PHE A 107 -1.44 -11.33 -0.94
CA PHE A 107 -2.25 -10.12 -0.87
C PHE A 107 -3.48 -10.26 -1.77
N CYS A 108 -4.64 -9.87 -1.26
CA CYS A 108 -5.87 -9.79 -2.05
C CYS A 108 -6.64 -8.53 -1.67
N GLY A 109 -7.39 -7.98 -2.61
CA GLY A 109 -8.19 -6.81 -2.29
C GLY A 109 -8.52 -5.95 -3.49
N ILE A 110 -8.60 -4.65 -3.25
CA ILE A 110 -9.04 -3.67 -4.23
C ILE A 110 -7.95 -2.62 -4.45
N LYS A 111 -7.78 -2.26 -5.72
CA LYS A 111 -7.00 -1.10 -6.15
C LYS A 111 -7.94 0.02 -6.57
N TYR A 112 -7.72 1.21 -6.00
CA TYR A 112 -8.46 2.43 -6.31
C TYR A 112 -7.59 3.43 -7.05
N ILE A 113 -8.23 4.34 -7.80
CA ILE A 113 -7.61 5.56 -8.32
C ILE A 113 -8.14 6.73 -7.51
N CYS A 114 -7.25 7.63 -7.09
CA CYS A 114 -7.59 8.87 -6.38
C CYS A 114 -6.98 10.05 -7.12
N ARG A 115 -7.83 10.93 -7.67
CA ARG A 115 -7.43 12.16 -8.36
C ARG A 115 -7.73 13.41 -7.56
N GLU A 116 -8.50 13.29 -6.49
CA GLU A 116 -8.89 14.38 -5.60
C GLU A 116 -8.35 14.10 -4.20
N TYR A 117 -7.44 14.93 -3.76
CA TYR A 117 -6.82 14.80 -2.44
C TYR A 117 -6.40 16.15 -1.89
N THR A 118 -6.24 16.21 -0.59
CA THR A 118 -5.74 17.38 0.13
C THR A 118 -4.59 16.96 1.06
N GLY A 119 -4.00 17.92 1.74
CA GLY A 119 -2.89 17.66 2.67
C GLY A 119 -1.54 17.87 2.04
N THR A 120 -0.51 17.57 2.79
CA THR A 120 0.89 17.76 2.40
C THR A 120 1.62 16.42 2.46
N LEU A 121 2.42 16.12 1.46
CA LEU A 121 3.25 14.92 1.43
C LEU A 121 4.18 14.90 2.64
N LYS A 122 4.07 13.83 3.43
CA LYS A 122 4.93 13.56 4.56
C LYS A 122 5.11 12.06 4.70
N ALA A 123 6.31 11.57 4.43
CA ALA A 123 6.64 10.17 4.59
C ALA A 123 6.53 9.75 6.06
N GLN A 124 5.90 8.60 6.29
CA GLN A 124 5.96 7.93 7.58
C GLN A 124 7.32 7.25 7.70
N GLU A 125 8.25 7.87 8.42
CA GLU A 125 9.66 7.48 8.45
C GLU A 125 9.94 6.04 8.87
N GLU A 126 9.04 5.41 9.62
CA GLU A 126 9.18 4.02 10.04
C GLU A 126 9.01 3.02 8.88
N GLU A 127 8.17 3.32 7.89
CA GLU A 127 7.84 2.43 6.79
C GLU A 127 8.27 2.95 5.42
N VAL A 128 8.34 4.27 5.25
CA VAL A 128 8.58 4.95 3.98
C VAL A 128 9.74 5.90 4.11
N THR A 129 10.73 5.79 3.21
CA THR A 129 11.90 6.68 3.23
C THR A 129 11.76 7.88 2.31
N GLU A 130 11.02 7.75 1.21
CA GLU A 130 10.82 8.81 0.23
C GLU A 130 9.43 8.72 -0.38
N LEU A 131 8.90 9.87 -0.81
CA LEU A 131 7.66 10.00 -1.56
C LEU A 131 7.92 10.88 -2.78
N LYS A 132 7.39 10.47 -3.94
CA LYS A 132 7.41 11.34 -5.12
C LYS A 132 6.32 10.97 -6.11
N PHE A 133 5.85 11.98 -6.86
CA PHE A 133 5.04 11.77 -8.05
C PHE A 133 5.96 11.50 -9.25
N CYS A 134 5.70 10.41 -9.95
CA CYS A 134 6.48 9.99 -11.11
C CYS A 134 5.64 9.95 -12.36
N ALA A 135 6.17 10.48 -13.45
CA ALA A 135 5.58 10.27 -14.76
C ALA A 135 5.69 8.79 -15.16
N PRO A 136 4.71 8.23 -15.88
CA PRO A 136 4.72 6.81 -16.25
C PRO A 136 5.94 6.36 -17.06
N ASP A 137 6.60 7.26 -17.76
CA ASP A 137 7.81 7.03 -18.55
C ASP A 137 9.11 7.33 -17.80
N GLU A 138 9.03 7.80 -16.56
CA GLU A 138 10.16 8.17 -15.71
C GLU A 138 10.15 7.41 -14.37
N LEU A 139 9.86 6.12 -14.41
CA LEU A 139 9.79 5.29 -13.22
C LEU A 139 11.20 4.99 -12.68
N PRO A 140 11.36 4.88 -11.34
CA PRO A 140 12.62 4.47 -10.75
C PRO A 140 12.99 3.03 -11.14
N GLU A 141 14.28 2.72 -11.13
CA GLU A 141 14.77 1.37 -11.47
C GLU A 141 14.39 0.33 -10.42
N GLU A 142 14.42 0.73 -9.14
CA GLU A 142 14.12 -0.14 -8.00
C GLU A 142 12.60 -0.31 -7.81
N MET A 143 11.98 -0.99 -8.75
CA MET A 143 10.54 -1.24 -8.75
C MET A 143 10.24 -2.63 -9.31
N LYS A 144 9.34 -3.37 -8.67
CA LYS A 144 8.96 -4.72 -9.11
C LYS A 144 8.26 -4.67 -10.48
N PRO A 145 8.46 -5.72 -11.32
CA PRO A 145 7.75 -5.81 -12.60
C PRO A 145 6.23 -5.71 -12.49
N VAL A 146 5.63 -6.32 -11.47
CA VAL A 146 4.18 -6.24 -11.24
C VAL A 146 3.73 -4.80 -10.95
N SER A 147 4.52 -4.03 -10.23
CA SER A 147 4.21 -2.63 -9.94
C SER A 147 4.35 -1.76 -11.19
N ARG A 148 5.34 -2.03 -12.04
CA ARG A 148 5.48 -1.37 -13.36
C ARG A 148 4.30 -1.66 -14.27
N ASP A 149 3.82 -2.89 -14.27
CA ASP A 149 2.64 -3.26 -15.07
C ASP A 149 1.39 -2.51 -14.61
N TRP A 150 1.22 -2.29 -13.30
CA TRP A 150 0.14 -1.47 -12.78
C TRP A 150 0.21 -0.02 -13.29
N VAL A 151 1.41 0.59 -13.33
CA VAL A 151 1.57 1.95 -13.88
C VAL A 151 1.11 1.98 -15.34
N ARG A 152 1.50 1.02 -16.14
CA ARG A 152 1.08 0.91 -17.53
C ARG A 152 -0.44 0.84 -17.65
N ARG A 153 -1.07 -0.05 -16.89
CA ARG A 153 -2.53 -0.26 -16.89
C ARG A 153 -3.30 1.00 -16.46
N VAL A 154 -2.83 1.67 -15.42
CA VAL A 154 -3.42 2.93 -14.95
C VAL A 154 -3.27 4.01 -16.02
N SER A 155 -2.10 4.15 -16.61
CA SER A 155 -1.85 5.13 -17.66
C SER A 155 -2.72 4.90 -18.89
N GLU A 156 -2.89 3.67 -19.33
CA GLU A 156 -3.81 3.31 -20.41
C GLU A 156 -5.26 3.70 -20.09
N TYR A 157 -5.68 3.42 -18.86
CA TYR A 157 -7.02 3.80 -18.39
C TYR A 157 -7.24 5.32 -18.37
N LEU A 158 -6.26 6.08 -17.89
CA LEU A 158 -6.35 7.54 -17.81
C LEU A 158 -6.35 8.23 -19.19
N ASN A 159 -5.76 7.61 -20.20
CA ASN A 159 -5.66 8.14 -21.57
C ASN A 159 -6.87 7.76 -22.45
N HIS A 160 -7.81 7.05 -21.92
CA HIS A 160 -9.07 6.71 -22.52
C HIS A 160 -10.23 7.40 -21.76
#